data_5c7475b9f6f22d8a2559ce61fde0c94e
#
_entry.id   5c7475b9f6f22d8a2559ce61fde0c94e
#
_cell.length_a   1.000
_cell.length_b   1.000
_cell.length_c   1.000
_cell.angle_alpha   90.00
_cell.angle_beta   90.00
_cell.angle_gamma   90.00
#
_symmetry.space_group_name_H-M   'P 1'
#
loop_
_entity.id
_entity.type
_entity.pdbx_description
1 polymer ?
#
loop_
_entity_poly.entity_id
_entity_poly.type
_entity_poly.pdbx_seq_one_letter_code
_entity_poly.pdbx_strand_id
1 'polypeptide(L)'
;MTKPTVLVATWGDGLFAVTGDGRRQEIARQPVRGLAPDGRGGALAIVGRHSLRRRSPDGEWATVATSEFELSCCLAVRDAIYIGTDDARLLRLSHGSRTLDLVDGFDNTRGRDAWFAGSAIVDGQRLGPPLGIRSLAVNSNGSIVFVNVHVGGIPRSTDGGKTWQPTIDIHTDVHEVRAHPTDPDIVVAASATGLCLSQDAGTTWTIERDGLHAAYCSAVAFSGDNIFVSASTDHFATKGRIYRRPTRPEGDKVAIEEGLPTWINGIADSGCIATQDSTIVVVDRAGILYMSTELGRAWSQSSERLPTPSSVLIC
;
A
#
# COMPACT_ATOMS: atom_id res chain seq x y z
N MET A 1 20.18 8.35 18.50
CA MET A 1 18.82 8.22 17.97
C MET A 1 18.42 6.75 18.11
N THR A 2 17.29 6.46 18.73
CA THR A 2 16.74 5.09 18.79
C THR A 2 16.39 4.65 17.37
N LYS A 3 16.79 3.44 16.97
CA LYS A 3 16.40 2.89 15.67
C LYS A 3 14.87 2.74 15.64
N PRO A 4 14.22 3.05 14.51
CA PRO A 4 12.75 2.93 14.39
C PRO A 4 12.32 1.47 14.54
N THR A 5 11.11 1.26 15.02
CA THR A 5 10.45 -0.05 14.98
C THR A 5 9.82 -0.25 13.62
N VAL A 6 10.13 -1.35 12.96
CA VAL A 6 9.51 -1.73 11.68
C VAL A 6 8.53 -2.87 11.94
N LEU A 7 7.26 -2.63 11.67
CA LEU A 7 6.22 -3.65 11.70
C LEU A 7 6.16 -4.36 10.34
N VAL A 8 6.24 -5.68 10.33
CA VAL A 8 6.12 -6.51 9.13
C VAL A 8 4.97 -7.48 9.32
N ALA A 9 3.90 -7.28 8.58
CA ALA A 9 2.77 -8.18 8.51
C ALA A 9 3.03 -9.28 7.50
N THR A 10 2.45 -10.46 7.70
CA THR A 10 2.65 -11.63 6.86
C THR A 10 1.34 -12.31 6.50
N TRP A 11 1.33 -13.05 5.40
CA TRP A 11 0.11 -13.71 4.88
C TRP A 11 -0.41 -14.85 5.75
N GLY A 12 0.38 -15.42 6.64
CA GLY A 12 -0.06 -16.56 7.47
C GLY A 12 0.55 -16.63 8.86
N ASP A 13 1.71 -16.01 9.07
CA ASP A 13 2.51 -16.20 10.27
C ASP A 13 2.33 -15.07 11.31
N GLY A 14 1.50 -14.09 11.02
CA GLY A 14 1.18 -12.99 11.94
C GLY A 14 1.94 -11.71 11.65
N LEU A 15 2.34 -11.01 12.70
CA LEU A 15 3.00 -9.71 12.64
C LEU A 15 4.26 -9.72 13.50
N PHE A 16 5.32 -9.17 12.95
CA PHE A 16 6.62 -9.04 13.58
C PHE A 16 6.99 -7.56 13.74
N ALA A 17 7.47 -7.19 14.93
CA ALA A 17 8.16 -5.93 15.19
C ALA A 17 9.66 -6.19 15.08
N VAL A 18 10.33 -5.50 14.17
CA VAL A 18 11.78 -5.57 13.94
C VAL A 18 12.43 -4.30 14.45
N THR A 19 13.42 -4.43 15.30
CA THR A 19 14.21 -3.32 15.87
C THR A 19 15.69 -3.57 15.62
N GLY A 20 16.53 -2.64 16.07
CA GLY A 20 18.00 -2.85 16.04
C GLY A 20 18.48 -4.04 16.89
N ASP A 21 17.69 -4.46 17.88
CA ASP A 21 18.02 -5.51 18.83
C ASP A 21 17.48 -6.90 18.43
N GLY A 22 16.75 -6.98 17.32
CA GLY A 22 16.17 -8.22 16.81
C GLY A 22 14.70 -8.11 16.43
N ARG A 23 14.01 -9.23 16.37
CA ARG A 23 12.59 -9.28 16.06
C ARG A 23 11.75 -9.87 17.19
N ARG A 24 10.54 -9.35 17.36
CA ARG A 24 9.51 -9.87 18.26
C ARG A 24 8.23 -10.14 17.49
N GLN A 25 7.63 -11.30 17.67
CA GLN A 25 6.31 -11.57 17.12
C GLN A 25 5.24 -10.96 18.02
N GLU A 26 4.45 -10.02 17.51
CA GLU A 26 3.38 -9.35 18.26
C GLU A 26 2.02 -10.00 18.04
N ILE A 27 1.77 -10.56 16.84
CA ILE A 27 0.56 -11.31 16.51
C ILE A 27 1.00 -12.63 15.89
N ALA A 28 0.54 -13.75 16.42
CA ALA A 28 0.99 -15.07 15.98
C ALA A 28 -0.06 -15.82 15.14
N ARG A 29 0.41 -16.61 14.17
CA ARG A 29 -0.30 -17.67 13.47
C ARG A 29 -1.64 -17.30 12.86
N GLN A 30 -1.75 -16.10 12.27
CA GLN A 30 -2.91 -15.67 11.51
C GLN A 30 -2.51 -14.66 10.45
N PRO A 31 -3.26 -14.52 9.35
CA PRO A 31 -2.96 -13.52 8.34
C PRO A 31 -3.10 -12.12 8.95
N VAL A 32 -2.10 -11.27 8.68
CA VAL A 32 -2.14 -9.83 8.99
C VAL A 32 -1.82 -9.08 7.72
N ARG A 33 -2.57 -8.01 7.41
CA ARG A 33 -2.37 -7.18 6.23
C ARG A 33 -2.87 -5.75 6.46
N GLY A 34 -2.67 -4.88 5.48
CA GLY A 34 -3.21 -3.53 5.50
C GLY A 34 -2.69 -2.67 6.65
N LEU A 35 -1.38 -2.76 6.96
CA LEU A 35 -0.77 -1.89 7.96
C LEU A 35 -0.90 -0.42 7.55
N ALA A 36 -1.31 0.42 8.49
CA ALA A 36 -1.39 1.86 8.31
C ALA A 36 -1.07 2.59 9.63
N PRO A 37 -0.57 3.84 9.58
CA PRO A 37 -0.50 4.68 10.77
C PRO A 37 -1.91 4.98 11.29
N ASP A 38 -2.08 5.02 12.62
CA ASP A 38 -3.38 5.32 13.23
C ASP A 38 -3.65 6.82 13.41
N GLY A 39 -2.70 7.67 13.03
CA GLY A 39 -2.73 9.12 13.19
C GLY A 39 -2.55 9.60 14.65
N ARG A 40 -2.21 8.70 15.59
CA ARG A 40 -2.04 8.98 17.02
C ARG A 40 -0.73 8.40 17.60
N GLY A 41 0.22 8.09 16.72
CA GLY A 41 1.51 7.50 17.09
C GLY A 41 1.50 5.98 17.23
N GLY A 42 0.40 5.33 16.89
CA GLY A 42 0.25 3.88 16.81
C GLY A 42 0.04 3.38 15.39
N ALA A 43 -0.41 2.13 15.27
CA ALA A 43 -0.67 1.48 13.98
C ALA A 43 -2.06 0.84 13.93
N LEU A 44 -2.57 0.69 12.71
CA LEU A 44 -3.73 -0.11 12.38
C LEU A 44 -3.30 -1.34 11.59
N ALA A 45 -4.03 -2.45 11.75
CA ALA A 45 -3.84 -3.67 10.99
C ALA A 45 -5.16 -4.41 10.78
N ILE A 46 -5.28 -5.08 9.65
CA ILE A 46 -6.32 -6.07 9.40
C ILE A 46 -5.78 -7.44 9.85
N VAL A 47 -6.45 -8.06 10.80
CA VAL A 47 -6.03 -9.32 11.43
C VAL A 47 -7.09 -10.39 11.24
N GLY A 48 -6.68 -11.58 10.80
CA GLY A 48 -7.60 -12.69 10.58
C GLY A 48 -8.64 -12.41 9.49
N ARG A 49 -8.38 -11.44 8.61
CA ARG A 49 -9.25 -10.96 7.51
C ARG A 49 -10.53 -10.22 7.95
N HIS A 50 -10.96 -10.35 9.20
CA HIS A 50 -12.25 -9.83 9.68
C HIS A 50 -12.14 -8.82 10.81
N SER A 51 -10.94 -8.59 11.36
CA SER A 51 -10.75 -7.70 12.51
C SER A 51 -9.85 -6.53 12.15
N LEU A 52 -10.34 -5.30 12.39
CA LEU A 52 -9.50 -4.12 12.47
C LEU A 52 -8.95 -4.02 13.89
N ARG A 53 -7.63 -4.03 14.02
CA ARG A 53 -6.93 -3.83 15.29
C ARG A 53 -6.10 -2.57 15.29
N ARG A 54 -5.92 -2.01 16.48
CA ARG A 54 -5.04 -0.86 16.73
C ARG A 54 -3.94 -1.27 17.68
N ARG A 55 -2.73 -0.89 17.33
CA ARG A 55 -1.55 -0.95 18.19
C ARG A 55 -1.38 0.38 18.91
N SER A 56 -1.24 0.34 20.24
CA SER A 56 -0.83 1.51 21.00
C SER A 56 0.67 1.82 20.80
N PRO A 57 1.15 3.03 21.15
CA PRO A 57 2.57 3.33 21.12
C PRO A 57 3.43 2.37 21.98
N ASP A 58 2.84 1.80 23.05
CA ASP A 58 3.49 0.81 23.92
C ASP A 58 3.55 -0.60 23.33
N GLY A 59 2.95 -0.82 22.16
CA GLY A 59 3.00 -2.09 21.43
C GLY A 59 1.87 -3.06 21.70
N GLU A 60 0.82 -2.65 22.42
CA GLU A 60 -0.36 -3.47 22.73
C GLU A 60 -1.42 -3.39 21.62
N TRP A 61 -1.95 -4.54 21.22
CA TRP A 61 -2.97 -4.65 20.17
C TRP A 61 -4.38 -4.86 20.74
N ALA A 62 -5.29 -3.98 20.37
CA ALA A 62 -6.72 -4.08 20.73
C ALA A 62 -7.61 -4.15 19.49
N THR A 63 -8.67 -4.95 19.51
CA THR A 63 -9.69 -4.97 18.47
C THR A 63 -10.51 -3.69 18.52
N VAL A 64 -10.60 -2.98 17.40
CA VAL A 64 -11.37 -1.74 17.24
C VAL A 64 -12.75 -2.03 16.67
N ALA A 65 -12.81 -2.89 15.65
CA ALA A 65 -14.05 -3.32 15.00
C ALA A 65 -13.86 -4.69 14.36
N THR A 66 -14.97 -5.38 14.10
CA THR A 66 -15.04 -6.62 13.35
C THR A 66 -16.03 -6.48 12.21
N SER A 67 -15.90 -7.31 11.17
CA SER A 67 -16.73 -7.30 9.96
C SER A 67 -17.09 -8.72 9.53
N GLU A 68 -18.25 -8.87 8.92
CA GLU A 68 -18.60 -10.07 8.15
C GLU A 68 -17.88 -10.11 6.78
N PHE A 69 -17.50 -8.95 6.25
CA PHE A 69 -16.72 -8.85 5.02
C PHE A 69 -15.23 -9.16 5.27
N GLU A 70 -14.56 -9.68 4.26
CA GLU A 70 -13.13 -9.86 4.28
C GLU A 70 -12.42 -8.52 4.03
N LEU A 71 -11.84 -7.98 5.09
CA LEU A 71 -11.14 -6.70 5.07
C LEU A 71 -9.76 -6.83 4.40
N SER A 72 -9.36 -5.85 3.62
CA SER A 72 -8.11 -5.88 2.82
C SER A 72 -7.08 -4.85 3.26
N CYS A 73 -7.47 -3.61 3.42
CA CYS A 73 -6.59 -2.49 3.78
C CYS A 73 -7.36 -1.48 4.65
N CYS A 74 -6.64 -0.57 5.27
CA CYS A 74 -7.25 0.50 6.07
C CYS A 74 -6.46 1.81 5.95
N LEU A 75 -7.13 2.93 6.24
CA LEU A 75 -6.57 4.27 6.23
C LEU A 75 -7.26 5.13 7.29
N ALA A 76 -6.49 5.71 8.22
CA ALA A 76 -7.00 6.71 9.15
C ALA A 76 -7.07 8.08 8.45
N VAL A 77 -8.23 8.73 8.51
CA VAL A 77 -8.47 10.06 7.96
C VAL A 77 -9.20 10.90 9.01
N ARG A 78 -8.53 11.87 9.60
CA ARG A 78 -9.11 12.76 10.64
C ARG A 78 -10.00 12.01 11.66
N ASP A 79 -11.32 12.06 11.47
CA ASP A 79 -12.32 11.53 12.42
C ASP A 79 -12.88 10.15 12.02
N ALA A 80 -12.27 9.47 11.06
CA ALA A 80 -12.74 8.17 10.59
C ALA A 80 -11.58 7.27 10.17
N ILE A 81 -11.87 5.98 10.08
CA ILE A 81 -11.01 5.01 9.40
C ILE A 81 -11.81 4.47 8.20
N TYR A 82 -11.24 4.56 7.02
CA TYR A 82 -11.76 3.87 5.85
C TYR A 82 -11.12 2.48 5.76
N ILE A 83 -11.92 1.50 5.37
CA ILE A 83 -11.49 0.11 5.27
C ILE A 83 -11.96 -0.46 3.94
N GLY A 84 -11.04 -0.99 3.16
CA GLY A 84 -11.33 -1.72 1.94
C GLY A 84 -11.64 -3.18 2.20
N THR A 85 -12.39 -3.81 1.28
CA THR A 85 -12.75 -5.23 1.34
C THR A 85 -12.33 -5.98 0.08
N ASP A 86 -12.23 -7.31 0.16
CA ASP A 86 -11.86 -8.16 -0.97
C ASP A 86 -12.95 -8.24 -2.06
N ASP A 87 -14.20 -7.92 -1.73
CA ASP A 87 -15.31 -7.81 -2.68
C ASP A 87 -15.53 -6.38 -3.21
N ALA A 88 -14.51 -5.52 -3.07
CA ALA A 88 -14.51 -4.14 -3.53
C ALA A 88 -15.60 -3.26 -2.91
N ARG A 89 -15.91 -3.44 -1.62
CA ARG A 89 -16.72 -2.50 -0.83
C ARG A 89 -15.83 -1.60 0.00
N LEU A 90 -16.30 -0.41 0.25
CA LEU A 90 -15.64 0.54 1.15
C LEU A 90 -16.46 0.65 2.43
N LEU A 91 -15.81 0.43 3.57
CA LEU A 91 -16.39 0.60 4.88
C LEU A 91 -15.79 1.83 5.57
N ARG A 92 -16.53 2.38 6.51
CA ARG A 92 -16.11 3.51 7.34
C ARG A 92 -16.40 3.23 8.82
N LEU A 93 -15.37 3.43 9.64
CA LEU A 93 -15.49 3.48 11.09
C LEU A 93 -15.44 4.93 11.54
N SER A 94 -16.54 5.48 11.99
CA SER A 94 -16.60 6.84 12.55
C SER A 94 -15.96 6.91 13.94
N HIS A 95 -15.45 8.08 14.32
CA HIS A 95 -14.87 8.29 15.65
C HIS A 95 -15.87 7.92 16.75
N GLY A 96 -15.43 7.13 17.72
CA GLY A 96 -16.26 6.67 18.83
C GLY A 96 -17.22 5.52 18.51
N SER A 97 -17.38 5.14 17.23
CA SER A 97 -18.14 3.96 16.82
C SER A 97 -17.33 2.68 16.99
N ARG A 98 -18.03 1.56 17.05
CA ARG A 98 -17.47 0.20 16.92
C ARG A 98 -18.08 -0.55 15.73
N THR A 99 -19.02 0.08 15.05
CA THR A 99 -19.70 -0.47 13.88
C THR A 99 -19.07 0.06 12.62
N LEU A 100 -18.81 -0.84 11.67
CA LEU A 100 -18.35 -0.52 10.32
C LEU A 100 -19.58 -0.28 9.44
N ASP A 101 -19.71 0.93 8.93
CA ASP A 101 -20.81 1.31 8.04
C ASP A 101 -20.35 1.22 6.58
N LEU A 102 -21.21 0.76 5.69
CA LEU A 102 -20.96 0.82 4.23
C LEU A 102 -20.92 2.28 3.77
N VAL A 103 -20.03 2.56 2.84
CA VAL A 103 -19.99 3.85 2.13
C VAL A 103 -20.81 3.72 0.85
N ASP A 104 -22.14 3.89 0.97
CA ASP A 104 -23.10 3.69 -0.13
C ASP A 104 -22.74 4.48 -1.40
N GLY A 105 -22.17 5.68 -1.24
CA GLY A 105 -21.70 6.48 -2.36
C GLY A 105 -20.62 5.80 -3.21
N PHE A 106 -19.80 4.94 -2.59
CA PHE A 106 -18.79 4.17 -3.28
C PHE A 106 -19.40 3.06 -4.13
N ASP A 107 -20.45 2.42 -3.64
CA ASP A 107 -21.17 1.39 -4.40
C ASP A 107 -21.90 1.95 -5.63
N ASN A 108 -22.17 3.26 -5.65
CA ASN A 108 -22.76 3.99 -6.77
C ASN A 108 -21.73 4.60 -7.75
N THR A 109 -20.45 4.24 -7.65
CA THR A 109 -19.40 4.72 -8.56
C THR A 109 -19.76 4.35 -10.00
N ARG A 110 -19.69 5.36 -10.91
CA ARG A 110 -19.95 5.13 -12.32
C ARG A 110 -18.97 4.10 -12.91
N GLY A 111 -19.50 3.09 -13.62
CA GLY A 111 -18.72 2.04 -14.25
C GLY A 111 -18.30 0.91 -13.32
N ARG A 112 -18.82 0.87 -12.08
CA ARG A 112 -18.54 -0.19 -11.11
C ARG A 112 -18.88 -1.59 -11.64
N ASP A 113 -19.91 -1.70 -12.47
CA ASP A 113 -20.34 -2.95 -13.10
C ASP A 113 -19.29 -3.55 -14.07
N ALA A 114 -18.37 -2.71 -14.55
CA ALA A 114 -17.23 -3.15 -15.36
C ALA A 114 -16.01 -3.59 -14.53
N TRP A 115 -16.01 -3.37 -13.22
CA TRP A 115 -14.91 -3.83 -12.38
C TRP A 115 -14.88 -5.36 -12.36
N PHE A 116 -13.70 -5.90 -12.41
CA PHE A 116 -13.51 -7.34 -12.28
C PHE A 116 -12.31 -7.65 -11.37
N ALA A 117 -12.39 -8.87 -10.91
CA ALA A 117 -11.44 -9.37 -9.99
C ALA A 117 -10.09 -9.48 -10.58
N GLY A 118 -9.29 -8.77 -10.92
CA GLY A 118 -7.95 -8.98 -11.45
C GLY A 118 -7.16 -10.21 -10.99
N SER A 119 -7.80 -11.20 -10.45
CA SER A 119 -7.25 -12.53 -10.31
C SER A 119 -7.19 -13.18 -11.68
N ALA A 120 -6.32 -14.14 -11.87
CA ALA A 120 -5.97 -14.76 -13.13
C ALA A 120 -7.17 -14.91 -14.09
N ILE A 121 -6.98 -14.48 -15.32
CA ILE A 121 -7.81 -14.92 -16.45
C ILE A 121 -7.11 -16.15 -17.04
N VAL A 122 -7.73 -17.32 -16.93
CA VAL A 122 -7.25 -18.56 -17.53
C VAL A 122 -8.24 -18.97 -18.60
N ASP A 123 -7.77 -19.17 -19.82
CA ASP A 123 -8.59 -19.51 -21.00
C ASP A 123 -9.79 -18.57 -21.23
N GLY A 124 -9.60 -17.27 -20.95
CA GLY A 124 -10.63 -16.24 -21.09
C GLY A 124 -11.69 -16.25 -20.00
N GLN A 125 -11.58 -17.11 -18.99
CA GLN A 125 -12.47 -17.14 -17.83
C GLN A 125 -11.79 -16.48 -16.61
N ARG A 126 -12.57 -15.67 -15.90
CA ARG A 126 -12.15 -15.10 -14.63
C ARG A 126 -12.18 -16.16 -13.54
N LEU A 127 -11.06 -16.34 -12.87
CA LEU A 127 -10.95 -17.25 -11.74
C LEU A 127 -10.92 -16.48 -10.42
N GLY A 128 -11.82 -16.84 -9.53
CA GLY A 128 -11.87 -16.32 -8.16
C GLY A 128 -12.72 -15.06 -7.97
N PRO A 129 -12.90 -14.66 -6.71
CA PRO A 129 -13.64 -13.45 -6.33
C PRO A 129 -12.87 -12.19 -6.73
N PRO A 130 -13.52 -11.02 -6.75
CA PRO A 130 -12.86 -9.73 -6.88
C PRO A 130 -11.70 -9.60 -5.90
N LEU A 131 -10.55 -9.15 -6.37
CA LEU A 131 -9.42 -8.79 -5.50
C LEU A 131 -9.61 -7.40 -4.86
N GLY A 132 -10.80 -6.91 -4.89
CA GLY A 132 -11.30 -5.79 -4.17
C GLY A 132 -10.42 -4.55 -4.08
N ILE A 133 -10.53 -3.88 -2.95
CA ILE A 133 -9.74 -2.69 -2.66
C ILE A 133 -8.37 -3.11 -2.13
N ARG A 134 -7.29 -2.68 -2.78
CA ARG A 134 -5.91 -3.06 -2.41
C ARG A 134 -5.19 -2.00 -1.60
N SER A 135 -5.51 -0.73 -1.83
CA SER A 135 -4.90 0.37 -1.09
C SER A 135 -5.81 1.60 -1.05
N LEU A 136 -5.58 2.43 -0.08
CA LEU A 136 -6.28 3.69 0.16
C LEU A 136 -5.26 4.80 0.36
N ALA A 137 -5.56 6.00 -0.13
CA ALA A 137 -4.76 7.17 0.12
C ALA A 137 -5.65 8.39 0.38
N VAL A 138 -5.09 9.37 1.09
CA VAL A 138 -5.70 10.67 1.30
C VAL A 138 -4.64 11.72 1.00
N ASN A 139 -5.01 12.80 0.30
CA ASN A 139 -4.07 13.87 0.02
C ASN A 139 -3.67 14.64 1.30
N SER A 140 -2.59 15.40 1.24
CA SER A 140 -1.94 16.00 2.41
C SER A 140 -2.85 16.95 3.20
N ASN A 141 -3.83 17.60 2.57
CA ASN A 141 -4.80 18.46 3.24
C ASN A 141 -6.04 17.71 3.74
N GLY A 142 -6.16 16.40 3.46
CA GLY A 142 -7.25 15.55 3.92
C GLY A 142 -8.59 15.76 3.20
N SER A 143 -8.61 16.45 2.07
CA SER A 143 -9.84 16.79 1.35
C SER A 143 -10.24 15.74 0.30
N ILE A 144 -9.29 14.94 -0.19
CA ILE A 144 -9.51 13.97 -1.27
C ILE A 144 -9.10 12.59 -0.81
N VAL A 145 -10.01 11.63 -0.95
CA VAL A 145 -9.75 10.22 -0.69
C VAL A 145 -9.67 9.46 -2.01
N PHE A 146 -8.66 8.62 -2.13
CA PHE A 146 -8.42 7.74 -3.28
C PHE A 146 -8.57 6.29 -2.84
N VAL A 147 -9.27 5.52 -3.65
CA VAL A 147 -9.47 4.08 -3.44
C VAL A 147 -8.92 3.34 -4.65
N ASN A 148 -7.89 2.53 -4.44
CA ASN A 148 -7.42 1.65 -5.50
C ASN A 148 -8.24 0.36 -5.49
N VAL A 149 -8.99 0.13 -6.56
CA VAL A 149 -9.69 -1.12 -6.84
C VAL A 149 -8.90 -1.91 -7.88
N HIS A 150 -8.53 -3.13 -7.56
CA HIS A 150 -7.83 -4.02 -8.49
C HIS A 150 -8.69 -4.27 -9.73
N VAL A 151 -8.19 -3.89 -10.90
CA VAL A 151 -8.95 -3.83 -12.17
C VAL A 151 -10.30 -3.12 -12.04
N GLY A 152 -10.28 -2.02 -11.29
CA GLY A 152 -11.40 -1.08 -11.12
C GLY A 152 -10.92 0.37 -11.14
N GLY A 153 -9.60 0.57 -11.31
CA GLY A 153 -8.98 1.88 -11.37
C GLY A 153 -8.86 2.56 -10.00
N ILE A 154 -8.88 3.88 -10.00
CA ILE A 154 -8.76 4.71 -8.80
C ILE A 154 -9.98 5.62 -8.68
N PRO A 155 -11.10 5.17 -8.12
CA PRO A 155 -12.17 6.06 -7.68
C PRO A 155 -11.68 7.09 -6.67
N ARG A 156 -12.11 8.35 -6.85
CA ARG A 156 -11.74 9.50 -6.06
C ARG A 156 -12.99 10.21 -5.50
N SER A 157 -12.95 10.60 -4.23
CA SER A 157 -13.98 11.43 -3.58
C SER A 157 -13.39 12.75 -3.10
N THR A 158 -14.10 13.86 -3.35
CA THR A 158 -13.76 15.23 -2.91
C THR A 158 -14.77 15.79 -1.92
N ASP A 159 -15.76 15.00 -1.50
CA ASP A 159 -16.89 15.43 -0.68
C ASP A 159 -17.10 14.58 0.59
N GLY A 160 -16.00 13.97 1.07
CA GLY A 160 -16.00 13.16 2.29
C GLY A 160 -16.61 11.76 2.10
N GLY A 161 -16.56 11.21 0.89
CA GLY A 161 -17.04 9.86 0.58
C GLY A 161 -18.50 9.79 0.14
N LYS A 162 -19.16 10.93 -0.10
CA LYS A 162 -20.56 10.95 -0.55
C LYS A 162 -20.71 10.55 -2.01
N THR A 163 -19.79 11.03 -2.86
CA THR A 163 -19.74 10.67 -4.28
C THR A 163 -18.32 10.27 -4.69
N TRP A 164 -18.22 9.42 -5.71
CA TRP A 164 -16.96 8.87 -6.20
C TRP A 164 -16.91 8.92 -7.72
N GLN A 165 -15.76 9.31 -8.24
CA GLN A 165 -15.52 9.42 -9.67
C GLN A 165 -14.31 8.57 -10.06
N PRO A 166 -14.41 7.73 -11.10
CA PRO A 166 -13.26 7.01 -11.66
C PRO A 166 -12.28 8.01 -12.29
N THR A 167 -10.99 7.79 -12.13
CA THR A 167 -9.96 8.74 -12.62
C THR A 167 -8.93 8.12 -13.56
N ILE A 168 -8.77 6.80 -13.56
CA ILE A 168 -7.85 6.08 -14.43
C ILE A 168 -8.57 4.88 -15.06
N ASP A 169 -8.11 4.49 -16.25
CA ASP A 169 -8.65 3.31 -16.94
C ASP A 169 -8.50 2.05 -16.07
N ILE A 170 -9.57 1.27 -15.98
CA ILE A 170 -9.59 0.04 -15.18
C ILE A 170 -8.55 -1.00 -15.66
N HIS A 171 -8.26 -1.02 -16.96
CA HIS A 171 -7.26 -1.92 -17.56
C HIS A 171 -5.80 -1.51 -17.27
N THR A 172 -5.60 -0.39 -16.60
CA THR A 172 -4.27 -0.03 -16.06
C THR A 172 -3.81 -1.02 -15.00
N ASP A 173 -4.75 -1.73 -14.36
CA ASP A 173 -4.51 -2.74 -13.33
C ASP A 173 -3.61 -2.20 -12.22
N VAL A 174 -4.21 -1.33 -11.40
CA VAL A 174 -3.50 -0.61 -10.34
C VAL A 174 -3.33 -1.49 -9.12
N HIS A 175 -2.11 -1.55 -8.60
CA HIS A 175 -1.74 -2.36 -7.44
C HIS A 175 -1.68 -1.55 -6.15
N GLU A 176 -1.19 -0.32 -6.20
CA GLU A 176 -1.07 0.55 -5.03
C GLU A 176 -1.18 2.02 -5.42
N VAL A 177 -1.90 2.82 -4.62
CA VAL A 177 -1.99 4.28 -4.73
C VAL A 177 -1.43 4.95 -3.49
N ARG A 178 -0.66 6.03 -3.67
CA ARG A 178 -0.12 6.87 -2.60
C ARG A 178 -0.25 8.35 -2.96
N ALA A 179 -0.61 9.17 -1.98
CA ALA A 179 -0.61 10.63 -2.11
C ALA A 179 0.65 11.22 -1.48
N HIS A 180 1.13 12.31 -2.03
CA HIS A 180 2.32 13.00 -1.52
C HIS A 180 2.05 13.58 -0.11
N PRO A 181 2.99 13.46 0.83
CA PRO A 181 2.76 13.81 2.23
C PRO A 181 2.56 15.32 2.48
N THR A 182 3.03 16.18 1.59
CA THR A 182 2.98 17.65 1.75
C THR A 182 2.36 18.38 0.56
N ASP A 183 2.38 17.81 -0.65
CA ASP A 183 1.78 18.41 -1.84
C ASP A 183 0.43 17.73 -2.13
N PRO A 184 -0.71 18.44 -2.02
CA PRO A 184 -2.04 17.85 -2.18
C PRO A 184 -2.36 17.43 -3.62
N ASP A 185 -1.62 17.92 -4.60
CA ASP A 185 -1.88 17.70 -6.01
C ASP A 185 -1.11 16.51 -6.59
N ILE A 186 -0.07 16.05 -5.87
CA ILE A 186 0.76 14.93 -6.34
C ILE A 186 0.24 13.60 -5.78
N VAL A 187 -0.07 12.69 -6.70
CA VAL A 187 -0.48 11.31 -6.40
C VAL A 187 0.26 10.36 -7.33
N VAL A 188 0.68 9.22 -6.81
CA VAL A 188 1.31 8.16 -7.60
C VAL A 188 0.60 6.83 -7.43
N ALA A 189 0.69 5.99 -8.45
CA ALA A 189 0.24 4.62 -8.34
C ALA A 189 1.19 3.65 -9.05
N ALA A 190 1.36 2.48 -8.46
CA ALA A 190 2.01 1.34 -9.09
C ALA A 190 0.96 0.54 -9.85
N SER A 191 1.25 0.14 -11.08
CA SER A 191 0.33 -0.63 -11.91
C SER A 191 1.04 -1.69 -12.75
N ALA A 192 0.29 -2.63 -13.31
CA ALA A 192 0.84 -3.62 -14.25
C ALA A 192 1.42 -2.97 -15.52
N THR A 193 1.06 -1.73 -15.80
CA THR A 193 1.44 -1.04 -17.04
C THR A 193 2.51 0.04 -16.83
N GLY A 194 2.95 0.31 -15.62
CA GLY A 194 3.99 1.30 -15.30
C GLY A 194 3.75 2.05 -13.99
N LEU A 195 4.58 3.06 -13.76
CA LEU A 195 4.39 4.03 -12.70
C LEU A 195 3.41 5.10 -13.18
N CYS A 196 2.27 5.23 -12.50
CA CYS A 196 1.28 6.26 -12.79
C CYS A 196 1.54 7.49 -11.92
N LEU A 197 1.59 8.68 -12.53
CA LEU A 197 1.77 9.96 -11.84
C LEU A 197 0.62 10.91 -12.19
N SER A 198 0.06 11.53 -11.18
CA SER A 198 -0.86 12.65 -11.28
C SER A 198 -0.26 13.88 -10.59
N GLN A 199 -0.47 15.06 -11.18
CA GLN A 199 -0.06 16.36 -10.67
C GLN A 199 -1.25 17.32 -10.52
N ASP A 200 -2.45 16.79 -10.57
CA ASP A 200 -3.72 17.52 -10.47
C ASP A 200 -4.71 16.81 -9.54
N ALA A 201 -4.15 16.31 -8.43
CA ALA A 201 -4.90 15.61 -7.38
C ALA A 201 -5.68 14.40 -7.91
N GLY A 202 -5.09 13.62 -8.80
CA GLY A 202 -5.68 12.41 -9.35
C GLY A 202 -6.77 12.66 -10.39
N THR A 203 -6.84 13.84 -11.02
CA THR A 203 -7.80 14.11 -12.09
C THR A 203 -7.35 13.49 -13.40
N THR A 204 -6.07 13.66 -13.73
CA THR A 204 -5.43 13.05 -14.91
C THR A 204 -4.17 12.27 -14.51
N TRP A 205 -3.77 11.33 -15.34
CA TRP A 205 -2.65 10.42 -15.07
C TRP A 205 -1.74 10.27 -16.28
N THR A 206 -0.44 10.33 -16.04
CA THR A 206 0.57 9.89 -16.99
C THR A 206 1.11 8.52 -16.55
N ILE A 207 1.34 7.61 -17.51
CA ILE A 207 1.90 6.29 -17.25
C ILE A 207 3.32 6.25 -17.78
N GLU A 208 4.27 6.08 -16.89
CA GLU A 208 5.69 6.12 -17.19
C GLU A 208 6.30 4.71 -17.16
N ARG A 209 7.00 4.33 -18.24
CA ARG A 209 7.67 3.03 -18.40
C ARG A 209 9.17 3.18 -18.62
N ASP A 210 9.57 4.30 -19.22
CA ASP A 210 10.96 4.55 -19.57
C ASP A 210 11.86 4.54 -18.33
N GLY A 211 13.05 3.97 -18.46
CA GLY A 211 13.99 3.79 -17.36
C GLY A 211 13.71 2.59 -16.43
N LEU A 212 12.56 1.93 -16.54
CA LEU A 212 12.27 0.66 -15.85
C LEU A 212 12.75 -0.53 -16.71
N HIS A 213 13.26 -1.59 -16.06
CA HIS A 213 13.61 -2.82 -16.80
C HIS A 213 12.37 -3.60 -17.27
N ALA A 214 11.24 -3.40 -16.62
CA ALA A 214 9.95 -3.97 -16.95
C ALA A 214 8.82 -3.10 -16.37
N ALA A 215 7.62 -3.17 -16.96
CA ALA A 215 6.53 -2.24 -16.64
C ALA A 215 5.68 -2.64 -15.44
N TYR A 216 5.76 -3.88 -14.96
CA TYR A 216 4.94 -4.34 -13.83
C TYR A 216 5.44 -3.73 -12.53
N CYS A 217 4.78 -2.65 -12.08
CA CYS A 217 5.05 -1.99 -10.80
C CYS A 217 4.07 -2.51 -9.74
N SER A 218 4.57 -2.91 -8.56
CA SER A 218 3.74 -3.52 -7.51
C SER A 218 3.61 -2.69 -6.25
N ALA A 219 4.66 -2.01 -5.81
CA ALA A 219 4.66 -1.14 -4.64
C ALA A 219 5.23 0.23 -4.96
N VAL A 220 4.71 1.26 -4.27
CA VAL A 220 5.17 2.64 -4.43
C VAL A 220 5.10 3.40 -3.10
N ALA A 221 6.07 4.27 -2.83
CA ALA A 221 6.08 5.15 -1.66
C ALA A 221 6.78 6.48 -1.96
N PHE A 222 6.46 7.53 -1.19
CA PHE A 222 7.18 8.80 -1.19
C PHE A 222 8.19 8.86 -0.05
N SER A 223 9.36 9.43 -0.30
CA SER A 223 10.30 9.85 0.74
C SER A 223 10.91 11.20 0.34
N GLY A 224 10.52 12.26 1.04
CA GLY A 224 10.78 13.63 0.61
C GLY A 224 10.27 13.86 -0.82
N ASP A 225 11.10 14.49 -1.65
CA ASP A 225 10.78 14.76 -3.07
C ASP A 225 11.09 13.56 -3.99
N ASN A 226 11.12 12.34 -3.47
CA ASN A 226 11.39 11.15 -4.28
C ASN A 226 10.26 10.13 -4.17
N ILE A 227 10.04 9.45 -5.27
CA ILE A 227 9.18 8.27 -5.42
C ILE A 227 10.07 7.04 -5.45
N PHE A 228 9.73 6.03 -4.65
CA PHE A 228 10.33 4.71 -4.66
C PHE A 228 9.33 3.72 -5.23
N VAL A 229 9.74 2.92 -6.19
CA VAL A 229 8.84 1.96 -6.87
C VAL A 229 9.53 0.61 -7.06
N SER A 230 8.80 -0.47 -6.80
CA SER A 230 9.21 -1.84 -7.13
C SER A 230 8.71 -2.19 -8.53
N ALA A 231 9.60 -2.66 -9.40
CA ALA A 231 9.26 -3.12 -10.75
C ALA A 231 9.77 -4.54 -11.00
N SER A 232 9.02 -5.29 -11.82
CA SER A 232 9.31 -6.67 -12.21
C SER A 232 8.67 -7.00 -13.55
N THR A 233 8.90 -8.20 -14.08
CA THR A 233 8.27 -8.66 -15.33
C THR A 233 6.78 -8.95 -15.16
N ASP A 234 6.39 -9.48 -14.01
CA ASP A 234 5.01 -9.85 -13.66
C ASP A 234 4.89 -10.13 -12.15
N HIS A 235 3.69 -10.50 -11.71
CA HIS A 235 3.43 -10.86 -10.32
C HIS A 235 4.23 -12.07 -9.82
N PHE A 236 4.55 -13.03 -10.67
CA PHE A 236 5.25 -14.26 -10.32
C PHE A 236 6.77 -14.17 -10.52
N ALA A 237 7.26 -13.01 -10.91
CA ALA A 237 8.67 -12.77 -11.15
C ALA A 237 9.53 -13.23 -9.94
N THR A 238 10.63 -13.90 -10.23
CA THR A 238 11.60 -14.33 -9.22
C THR A 238 12.64 -13.25 -8.89
N LYS A 239 12.64 -12.17 -9.67
CA LYS A 239 13.53 -11.02 -9.54
C LYS A 239 12.78 -9.73 -9.76
N GLY A 240 13.00 -8.76 -8.89
CA GLY A 240 12.50 -7.41 -9.01
C GLY A 240 13.60 -6.39 -8.75
N ARG A 241 13.32 -5.13 -9.04
CA ARG A 241 14.23 -4.01 -8.80
C ARG A 241 13.51 -2.87 -8.12
N ILE A 242 14.22 -2.13 -7.29
CA ILE A 242 13.73 -0.89 -6.69
C ILE A 242 14.33 0.29 -7.46
N TYR A 243 13.47 1.20 -7.83
CA TYR A 243 13.82 2.44 -8.51
C TYR A 243 13.51 3.64 -7.64
N ARG A 244 14.30 4.69 -7.80
CA ARG A 244 14.05 6.02 -7.27
C ARG A 244 13.81 6.98 -8.43
N ARG A 245 12.84 7.87 -8.29
CA ARG A 245 12.51 8.94 -9.22
C ARG A 245 12.17 10.21 -8.43
N PRO A 246 12.67 11.39 -8.79
CA PRO A 246 12.18 12.65 -8.25
C PRO A 246 10.68 12.83 -8.56
N THR A 247 9.96 13.54 -7.67
CA THR A 247 8.54 13.90 -7.89
C THR A 247 8.37 14.91 -9.04
N ARG A 248 9.43 15.67 -9.37
CA ARG A 248 9.42 16.64 -10.47
C ARG A 248 9.29 15.93 -11.82
N PRO A 249 8.58 16.56 -12.81
CA PRO A 249 8.28 15.92 -14.10
C PRO A 249 9.51 15.43 -14.87
N GLU A 250 10.63 16.14 -14.76
CA GLU A 250 11.85 15.93 -15.55
C GLU A 250 12.86 14.95 -14.89
N GLY A 251 12.41 14.15 -13.91
CA GLY A 251 13.31 13.26 -13.17
C GLY A 251 13.42 11.87 -13.77
N ASP A 252 14.66 11.47 -14.07
CA ASP A 252 14.96 10.10 -14.50
C ASP A 252 14.69 9.08 -13.38
N LYS A 253 14.21 7.90 -13.77
CA LYS A 253 14.15 6.73 -12.91
C LYS A 253 15.52 6.10 -12.82
N VAL A 254 16.07 6.04 -11.63
CA VAL A 254 17.38 5.43 -11.38
C VAL A 254 17.18 4.18 -10.53
N ALA A 255 17.68 3.05 -11.02
CA ALA A 255 17.75 1.84 -10.23
C ALA A 255 18.67 2.05 -9.02
N ILE A 256 18.21 1.61 -7.85
CA ILE A 256 19.03 1.71 -6.64
C ILE A 256 19.96 0.51 -6.61
N GLU A 257 21.26 0.79 -6.61
CA GLU A 257 22.31 -0.25 -6.62
C GLU A 257 23.23 -0.14 -5.39
N GLU A 258 23.26 1.02 -4.74
CA GLU A 258 24.13 1.25 -3.60
C GLU A 258 23.50 0.68 -2.32
N GLY A 259 24.03 -0.46 -1.84
CA GLY A 259 23.59 -1.18 -0.64
C GLY A 259 22.33 -2.02 -0.81
N LEU A 260 21.67 -1.98 -1.96
CA LEU A 260 20.68 -2.97 -2.38
C LEU A 260 21.31 -3.95 -3.38
N PRO A 261 20.89 -5.22 -3.41
CA PRO A 261 21.27 -6.10 -4.50
C PRO A 261 20.68 -5.58 -5.81
N THR A 262 21.37 -5.80 -6.91
CA THR A 262 20.86 -5.46 -8.27
C THR A 262 19.46 -6.03 -8.50
N TRP A 263 19.19 -7.19 -7.92
CA TRP A 263 17.89 -7.86 -7.94
C TRP A 263 17.48 -8.30 -6.54
N ILE A 264 16.32 -7.84 -6.08
CA ILE A 264 15.67 -8.39 -4.89
C ILE A 264 15.01 -9.73 -5.22
N ASN A 265 14.69 -10.54 -4.19
CA ASN A 265 14.13 -11.87 -4.37
C ASN A 265 12.62 -11.81 -4.60
N GLY A 266 12.19 -11.98 -5.82
CA GLY A 266 10.81 -11.77 -6.23
C GLY A 266 10.51 -10.28 -6.40
N ILE A 267 9.34 -9.85 -5.91
CA ILE A 267 8.91 -8.46 -5.92
C ILE A 267 8.83 -7.91 -4.48
N ALA A 268 8.89 -6.60 -4.31
CA ALA A 268 8.26 -5.96 -3.16
C ALA A 268 6.81 -5.69 -3.54
N ASP A 269 5.87 -6.44 -2.95
CA ASP A 269 4.46 -6.38 -3.29
C ASP A 269 3.78 -5.13 -2.70
N SER A 270 2.53 -4.86 -3.05
CA SER A 270 1.74 -3.73 -2.55
C SER A 270 1.82 -3.64 -1.03
N GLY A 271 2.12 -2.46 -0.49
CA GLY A 271 2.32 -2.25 0.94
C GLY A 271 3.68 -2.71 1.50
N CYS A 272 4.59 -3.24 0.67
CA CYS A 272 5.91 -3.72 1.12
C CYS A 272 7.05 -2.68 0.94
N ILE A 273 6.71 -1.43 0.66
CA ILE A 273 7.59 -0.26 0.78
C ILE A 273 6.95 0.71 1.77
N ALA A 274 7.67 1.09 2.82
CA ALA A 274 7.23 2.08 3.79
C ALA A 274 8.30 3.17 3.98
N THR A 275 7.83 4.37 4.30
CA THR A 275 8.70 5.52 4.54
C THR A 275 8.22 6.30 5.76
N GLN A 276 9.17 6.82 6.53
CA GLN A 276 8.93 7.76 7.61
C GLN A 276 10.17 8.67 7.77
N ASP A 277 9.98 9.96 7.66
CA ASP A 277 11.08 10.94 7.67
C ASP A 277 12.15 10.58 6.63
N SER A 278 13.41 10.36 7.07
CA SER A 278 14.52 9.92 6.21
C SER A 278 14.64 8.40 6.06
N THR A 279 13.80 7.64 6.76
CA THR A 279 13.86 6.18 6.77
C THR A 279 12.98 5.60 5.68
N ILE A 280 13.51 4.63 4.95
CA ILE A 280 12.82 3.85 3.94
C ILE A 280 13.04 2.38 4.24
N VAL A 281 11.98 1.60 4.17
CA VAL A 281 12.02 0.15 4.34
C VAL A 281 11.41 -0.52 3.12
N VAL A 282 12.07 -1.54 2.62
CA VAL A 282 11.59 -2.45 1.58
C VAL A 282 11.65 -3.87 2.12
N VAL A 283 10.58 -4.63 1.94
CA VAL A 283 10.60 -6.06 2.24
C VAL A 283 10.27 -6.82 0.96
N ASP A 284 11.17 -7.70 0.53
CA ASP A 284 10.94 -8.51 -0.67
C ASP A 284 10.07 -9.75 -0.38
N ARG A 285 9.59 -10.40 -1.43
CA ARG A 285 8.71 -11.58 -1.31
C ARG A 285 9.37 -12.73 -0.53
N ALA A 286 10.68 -12.79 -0.52
CA ALA A 286 11.41 -13.79 0.25
C ALA A 286 11.53 -13.45 1.74
N GLY A 287 11.02 -12.30 2.17
CA GLY A 287 11.07 -11.84 3.55
C GLY A 287 12.39 -11.20 3.96
N ILE A 288 13.19 -10.76 3.00
CA ILE A 288 14.39 -9.98 3.29
C ILE A 288 14.00 -8.51 3.45
N LEU A 289 14.38 -7.94 4.60
CA LEU A 289 14.15 -6.54 4.92
C LEU A 289 15.40 -5.72 4.60
N TYR A 290 15.21 -4.68 3.81
CA TYR A 290 16.21 -3.67 3.47
C TYR A 290 15.78 -2.33 4.09
N MET A 291 16.72 -1.60 4.70
CA MET A 291 16.45 -0.33 5.34
C MET A 291 17.51 0.71 4.98
N SER A 292 17.04 1.92 4.69
CA SER A 292 17.84 3.13 4.57
C SER A 292 17.36 4.16 5.60
N THR A 293 18.28 4.85 6.25
CA THR A 293 17.99 6.00 7.13
C THR A 293 18.42 7.34 6.53
N GLU A 294 18.87 7.31 5.28
CA GLU A 294 19.48 8.43 4.55
C GLU A 294 18.76 8.74 3.23
N LEU A 295 17.43 8.71 3.23
CA LEU A 295 16.61 9.00 2.04
C LEU A 295 16.95 8.09 0.83
N GLY A 296 17.32 6.82 1.10
CA GLY A 296 17.65 5.85 0.07
C GLY A 296 19.05 5.99 -0.54
N ARG A 297 19.97 6.68 0.12
CA ARG A 297 21.37 6.81 -0.32
C ARG A 297 22.22 5.62 0.04
N ALA A 298 22.04 5.10 1.26
CA ALA A 298 22.73 3.92 1.74
C ALA A 298 21.72 2.95 2.34
N TRP A 299 21.92 1.66 2.12
CA TRP A 299 21.02 0.61 2.56
C TRP A 299 21.75 -0.44 3.38
N SER A 300 21.03 -1.01 4.33
CA SER A 300 21.42 -2.19 5.08
C SER A 300 20.39 -3.28 4.92
N GLN A 301 20.83 -4.54 4.91
CA GLN A 301 19.99 -5.70 4.83
C GLN A 301 19.89 -6.35 6.23
N SER A 302 18.68 -6.80 6.61
CA SER A 302 18.50 -7.63 7.80
C SER A 302 19.15 -8.99 7.59
N SER A 303 19.80 -9.51 8.63
CA SER A 303 20.39 -10.85 8.64
C SER A 303 19.34 -11.94 8.78
N GLU A 304 18.16 -11.62 9.32
CA GLU A 304 17.07 -12.55 9.52
C GLU A 304 16.04 -12.46 8.40
N ARG A 305 15.60 -13.62 7.95
CA ARG A 305 14.52 -13.76 6.98
C ARG A 305 13.18 -13.82 7.69
N LEU A 306 12.23 -13.00 7.25
CA LEU A 306 10.85 -13.03 7.71
C LEU A 306 10.01 -13.98 6.84
N PRO A 307 8.86 -14.47 7.32
CA PRO A 307 7.87 -15.12 6.46
C PRO A 307 7.37 -14.17 5.37
N THR A 308 6.72 -14.71 4.34
CA THR A 308 6.23 -13.93 3.18
C THR A 308 5.41 -12.72 3.62
N PRO A 309 5.90 -11.50 3.35
CA PRO A 309 5.27 -10.27 3.83
C PRO A 309 3.98 -9.97 3.06
N SER A 310 3.08 -9.27 3.72
CA SER A 310 1.84 -8.71 3.16
C SER A 310 1.80 -7.19 3.23
N SER A 311 2.51 -6.59 4.19
CA SER A 311 2.68 -5.13 4.29
C SER A 311 3.76 -4.78 5.33
N VAL A 312 4.28 -3.56 5.26
CA VAL A 312 5.27 -3.02 6.18
C VAL A 312 4.89 -1.62 6.63
N LEU A 313 5.24 -1.25 7.87
CA LEU A 313 5.04 0.07 8.44
C LEU A 313 6.21 0.43 9.36
N ILE A 314 6.62 1.69 9.37
CA ILE A 314 7.61 2.26 10.30
C ILE A 314 6.86 2.97 11.43
N CYS A 315 7.25 2.73 12.68
CA CYS A 315 6.68 3.34 13.89
C CYS A 315 7.76 4.06 14.72
#